data_b09549f03f4ce12b9b92895e1d660de6
#
_entry.id   b09549f03f4ce12b9b92895e1d660de6
#
_cell.length_a   1.000
_cell.length_b   1.000
_cell.length_c   1.000
_cell.angle_alpha   90.00
_cell.angle_beta   90.00
_cell.angle_gamma   90.00
#
_symmetry.space_group_name_H-M   'P 1'
#
loop_
_entity.id
_entity.type
_entity.pdbx_description
1 polymer ?
#
loop_
_entity_poly.entity_id
_entity_poly.type
_entity_poly.pdbx_seq_one_letter_code
_entity_poly.pdbx_strand_id
1 'polypeptide(L)'
;MKTIKRKTMLYQTGVEYGDYTMNHVQGCAHGCKFPCYAFLMKKRFGQIKDYESWLEPVLVSNTLELLDKEIPRLRDKIQSVQLCFTTDPFMEGYPEVSQMSIAAIRKLNEAGIKCTTLTKGLLPIELAELSSENEHGITLITLDEAYREKMEPGAIPCAERLVALGALHDAGCKTWVSMEPYPTPNMVEQDLHELLEAVSFTDRIIFGRTNYSKVANAYEGHRHFYNECATEVISFCQEHGIDYHIKEKTITEE
;
A
#
# COMPACT_ATOMS: atom_id res chain seq x y z
N MET A 1 3.02 22.63 0.09
CA MET A 1 3.30 21.79 -1.12
C MET A 1 2.62 22.33 -2.39
N LYS A 2 2.99 21.84 -3.61
CA LYS A 2 2.28 22.17 -4.86
C LYS A 2 0.87 21.54 -4.87
N THR A 3 -0.08 22.20 -5.55
CA THR A 3 -1.45 21.69 -5.65
C THR A 3 -1.97 21.68 -7.09
N ILE A 4 -2.91 20.78 -7.35
CA ILE A 4 -3.69 20.70 -8.61
C ILE A 4 -5.18 20.57 -8.29
N LYS A 5 -6.02 20.77 -9.30
CA LYS A 5 -7.45 20.42 -9.24
C LYS A 5 -7.76 19.28 -10.19
N ARG A 6 -8.71 18.43 -9.82
CA ARG A 6 -9.23 17.35 -10.65
C ARG A 6 -10.72 17.53 -10.94
N LYS A 7 -11.25 16.74 -11.87
CA LYS A 7 -12.68 16.73 -12.22
C LYS A 7 -13.44 15.64 -11.48
N THR A 8 -12.76 14.55 -11.10
CA THR A 8 -13.30 13.38 -10.39
C THR A 8 -12.30 12.87 -9.37
N MET A 9 -12.79 12.21 -8.32
CA MET A 9 -11.96 11.65 -7.25
C MET A 9 -12.17 10.15 -7.10
N LEU A 10 -13.42 9.67 -7.07
CA LEU A 10 -13.78 8.27 -6.87
C LEU A 10 -13.92 7.54 -8.20
N TYR A 11 -13.25 6.40 -8.35
CA TYR A 11 -13.37 5.55 -9.55
C TYR A 11 -13.08 4.09 -9.20
N GLN A 12 -13.66 3.17 -9.97
CA GLN A 12 -13.39 1.73 -9.82
C GLN A 12 -11.92 1.45 -10.10
N THR A 13 -11.36 0.53 -9.31
CA THR A 13 -9.99 0.07 -9.51
C THR A 13 -9.96 -1.28 -10.21
N GLY A 14 -8.87 -1.53 -10.97
CA GLY A 14 -8.57 -2.84 -11.53
C GLY A 14 -7.66 -3.69 -10.64
N VAL A 15 -7.39 -3.24 -9.40
CA VAL A 15 -6.62 -4.05 -8.44
C VAL A 15 -7.50 -5.16 -7.89
N GLU A 16 -7.02 -6.39 -7.95
CA GLU A 16 -7.76 -7.63 -7.68
C GLU A 16 -8.42 -7.72 -6.29
N TYR A 17 -7.94 -6.96 -5.30
CA TYR A 17 -8.49 -6.89 -3.94
C TYR A 17 -9.13 -5.52 -3.61
N GLY A 18 -9.38 -4.69 -4.62
CA GLY A 18 -9.98 -3.37 -4.45
C GLY A 18 -11.33 -3.25 -5.16
N ASP A 19 -12.14 -2.31 -4.72
CA ASP A 19 -13.43 -1.95 -5.34
C ASP A 19 -13.34 -0.55 -5.97
N TYR A 20 -13.38 0.49 -5.16
CA TYR A 20 -13.13 1.87 -5.59
C TYR A 20 -11.79 2.38 -5.04
N THR A 21 -11.26 3.38 -5.69
CA THR A 21 -10.05 4.09 -5.22
C THR A 21 -10.19 5.59 -5.36
N MET A 22 -9.42 6.30 -4.54
CA MET A 22 -9.14 7.70 -4.70
C MET A 22 -7.64 7.98 -4.60
N ASN A 23 -7.13 8.88 -5.44
CA ASN A 23 -5.76 9.34 -5.36
C ASN A 23 -5.75 10.86 -5.22
N HIS A 24 -5.76 11.33 -3.98
CA HIS A 24 -5.78 12.77 -3.65
C HIS A 24 -4.39 13.42 -3.67
N VAL A 25 -3.37 12.65 -4.00
CA VAL A 25 -2.00 13.10 -4.24
C VAL A 25 -1.47 12.46 -5.52
N GLN A 26 -0.58 13.14 -6.22
CA GLN A 26 0.14 12.65 -7.38
C GLN A 26 1.64 12.76 -7.11
N GLY A 27 2.41 11.71 -7.43
CA GLY A 27 3.80 11.59 -7.04
C GLY A 27 3.96 10.92 -5.68
N CYS A 28 5.17 10.47 -5.36
CA CYS A 28 5.48 9.74 -4.15
C CYS A 28 6.93 9.98 -3.73
N ALA A 29 7.15 10.45 -2.50
CA ALA A 29 8.46 10.82 -1.98
C ALA A 29 9.31 9.65 -1.46
N HIS A 30 8.78 8.42 -1.41
CA HIS A 30 9.53 7.26 -0.87
C HIS A 30 10.79 6.89 -1.65
N GLY A 31 10.91 7.31 -2.91
CA GLY A 31 12.14 7.12 -3.68
C GLY A 31 12.53 5.68 -3.98
N CYS A 32 11.55 4.77 -4.04
CA CYS A 32 11.78 3.34 -4.25
C CYS A 32 12.65 3.06 -5.47
N LYS A 33 13.67 2.21 -5.32
CA LYS A 33 14.64 1.85 -6.37
C LYS A 33 14.23 0.63 -7.21
N PHE A 34 13.26 -0.15 -6.76
CA PHE A 34 12.65 -1.17 -7.60
C PHE A 34 11.63 -0.53 -8.57
N PRO A 35 11.29 -1.22 -9.68
CA PRO A 35 10.35 -0.68 -10.66
C PRO A 35 8.99 -0.35 -10.04
N CYS A 36 8.74 0.93 -9.78
CA CYS A 36 7.46 1.39 -9.25
C CYS A 36 6.42 1.38 -10.39
N TYR A 37 5.43 0.49 -10.30
CA TYR A 37 4.38 0.36 -11.32
C TYR A 37 3.62 1.67 -11.55
N ALA A 38 3.37 2.43 -10.49
CA ALA A 38 2.63 3.69 -10.55
C ALA A 38 3.40 4.74 -11.36
N PHE A 39 4.70 4.89 -11.10
CA PHE A 39 5.56 5.75 -11.91
C PHE A 39 5.59 5.30 -13.37
N LEU A 40 5.81 3.99 -13.62
CA LEU A 40 5.87 3.43 -14.98
C LEU A 40 4.56 3.69 -15.75
N MET A 41 3.42 3.48 -15.10
CA MET A 41 2.10 3.75 -15.65
C MET A 41 1.93 5.24 -15.96
N LYS A 42 2.21 6.13 -15.02
CA LYS A 42 2.08 7.59 -15.20
C LYS A 42 3.00 8.12 -16.29
N LYS A 43 4.22 7.60 -16.38
CA LYS A 43 5.16 7.92 -17.46
C LYS A 43 4.66 7.46 -18.82
N ARG A 44 4.14 6.23 -18.91
CA ARG A 44 3.57 5.67 -20.15
C ARG A 44 2.42 6.53 -20.69
N PHE A 45 1.59 7.09 -19.81
CA PHE A 45 0.47 7.96 -20.21
C PHE A 45 0.86 9.45 -20.32
N GLY A 46 2.15 9.79 -20.27
CA GLY A 46 2.63 11.17 -20.40
C GLY A 46 2.22 12.10 -19.25
N GLN A 47 1.78 11.55 -18.10
CA GLN A 47 1.33 12.33 -16.96
C GLN A 47 2.48 12.78 -16.04
N ILE A 48 3.64 12.19 -16.19
CA ILE A 48 4.88 12.55 -15.51
C ILE A 48 6.05 12.43 -16.49
N LYS A 49 7.01 13.36 -16.41
CA LYS A 49 8.12 13.42 -17.35
C LYS A 49 9.23 12.43 -16.99
N ASP A 50 9.68 12.47 -15.74
CA ASP A 50 10.81 11.74 -15.23
C ASP A 50 10.60 11.33 -13.76
N TYR A 51 11.54 10.54 -13.23
CA TYR A 51 11.45 10.05 -11.86
C TYR A 51 11.66 11.15 -10.82
N GLU A 52 12.45 12.14 -11.14
CA GLU A 52 12.72 13.30 -10.28
C GLU A 52 11.44 14.10 -10.02
N SER A 53 10.68 14.37 -11.07
CA SER A 53 9.34 14.98 -10.97
C SER A 53 8.33 14.11 -10.21
N TRP A 54 8.50 12.78 -10.27
CA TRP A 54 7.67 11.84 -9.50
C TRP A 54 7.89 11.95 -8.00
N LEU A 55 9.12 12.26 -7.57
CA LEU A 55 9.48 12.40 -6.16
C LEU A 55 8.97 13.71 -5.53
N GLU A 56 8.36 14.60 -6.31
CA GLU A 56 7.74 15.83 -5.81
C GLU A 56 6.20 15.65 -5.72
N PRO A 57 5.63 15.22 -4.57
CA PRO A 57 4.19 15.04 -4.43
C PRO A 57 3.40 16.33 -4.63
N VAL A 58 2.26 16.20 -5.32
CA VAL A 58 1.34 17.30 -5.63
C VAL A 58 -0.05 16.94 -5.11
N LEU A 59 -0.59 17.76 -4.19
CA LEU A 59 -1.89 17.53 -3.56
C LEU A 59 -3.05 17.96 -4.47
N VAL A 60 -4.13 17.19 -4.48
CA VAL A 60 -5.40 17.57 -5.14
C VAL A 60 -6.21 18.44 -4.17
N SER A 61 -6.17 19.77 -4.36
CA SER A 61 -6.73 20.74 -3.41
C SER A 61 -8.26 20.71 -3.31
N ASN A 62 -8.97 20.22 -4.32
CA ASN A 62 -10.43 20.13 -4.34
C ASN A 62 -10.96 18.72 -4.01
N THR A 63 -10.18 17.91 -3.27
CA THR A 63 -10.53 16.52 -2.93
C THR A 63 -11.86 16.44 -2.19
N LEU A 64 -12.04 17.19 -1.09
CA LEU A 64 -13.25 17.13 -0.28
C LEU A 64 -14.48 17.67 -1.03
N GLU A 65 -14.31 18.70 -1.86
CA GLU A 65 -15.38 19.23 -2.72
C GLU A 65 -15.87 18.19 -3.73
N LEU A 66 -14.94 17.38 -4.29
CA LEU A 66 -15.29 16.30 -5.20
C LEU A 66 -16.00 15.16 -4.47
N LEU A 67 -15.56 14.80 -3.27
CA LEU A 67 -16.23 13.79 -2.45
C LEU A 67 -17.67 14.20 -2.12
N ASP A 68 -17.92 15.48 -1.77
CA ASP A 68 -19.28 16.01 -1.55
C ASP A 68 -20.21 15.82 -2.74
N LYS A 69 -19.68 15.92 -3.96
CA LYS A 69 -20.45 15.77 -5.19
C LYS A 69 -20.64 14.32 -5.61
N GLU A 70 -19.64 13.47 -5.33
CA GLU A 70 -19.57 12.11 -5.89
C GLU A 70 -20.18 11.07 -4.95
N ILE A 71 -20.01 11.19 -3.63
CA ILE A 71 -20.55 10.27 -2.64
C ILE A 71 -22.07 10.09 -2.80
N PRO A 72 -22.92 11.13 -2.89
CA PRO A 72 -24.36 10.95 -3.02
C PRO A 72 -24.80 10.13 -4.24
N ARG A 73 -23.97 10.08 -5.28
CA ARG A 73 -24.28 9.36 -6.53
C ARG A 73 -23.70 7.94 -6.57
N LEU A 74 -22.66 7.67 -5.79
CA LEU A 74 -21.87 6.46 -5.89
C LEU A 74 -21.98 5.56 -4.65
N ARG A 75 -22.41 6.07 -3.48
CA ARG A 75 -22.39 5.33 -2.21
C ARG A 75 -22.99 3.93 -2.29
N ASP A 76 -24.11 3.77 -3.00
CA ASP A 76 -24.82 2.49 -3.08
C ASP A 76 -24.09 1.47 -4.00
N LYS A 77 -23.06 1.91 -4.73
CA LYS A 77 -22.21 1.09 -5.59
C LYS A 77 -20.87 0.76 -4.96
N ILE A 78 -20.47 1.51 -3.93
CA ILE A 78 -19.15 1.42 -3.31
C ILE A 78 -19.25 0.51 -2.08
N GLN A 79 -18.45 -0.55 -2.07
CA GLN A 79 -18.25 -1.40 -0.90
C GLN A 79 -17.11 -0.86 -0.03
N SER A 80 -16.01 -0.43 -0.67
CA SER A 80 -14.86 0.15 0.00
C SER A 80 -14.11 1.12 -0.91
N VAL A 81 -13.37 2.05 -0.30
CA VAL A 81 -12.47 2.96 -1.01
C VAL A 81 -11.05 2.76 -0.53
N GLN A 82 -10.17 2.29 -1.42
CA GLN A 82 -8.73 2.28 -1.16
C GLN A 82 -8.14 3.68 -1.43
N LEU A 83 -7.46 4.23 -0.46
CA LEU A 83 -6.72 5.47 -0.64
C LEU A 83 -5.37 5.18 -1.34
N CYS A 84 -5.08 5.96 -2.36
CA CYS A 84 -3.73 6.08 -2.94
C CYS A 84 -3.09 4.79 -3.47
N PHE A 85 -3.81 3.96 -4.26
CA PHE A 85 -3.17 2.84 -4.96
C PHE A 85 -1.96 3.21 -5.81
N THR A 86 -1.88 4.45 -6.30
CA THR A 86 -0.77 4.90 -7.17
C THR A 86 0.19 5.86 -6.48
N THR A 87 0.00 6.10 -5.18
CA THR A 87 0.86 6.99 -4.37
C THR A 87 0.85 6.50 -2.94
N ASP A 88 1.04 7.38 -1.95
CA ASP A 88 0.99 7.01 -0.54
C ASP A 88 0.21 8.06 0.26
N PRO A 89 -0.74 7.65 1.13
CA PRO A 89 -1.58 8.55 1.90
C PRO A 89 -0.91 9.17 3.13
N PHE A 90 0.27 8.64 3.57
CA PHE A 90 0.92 9.04 4.82
C PHE A 90 2.44 9.21 4.65
N MET A 91 2.86 9.85 3.55
CA MET A 91 4.27 10.11 3.27
C MET A 91 4.91 11.00 4.34
N GLU A 92 6.08 10.60 4.82
CA GLU A 92 6.92 11.41 5.71
C GLU A 92 7.28 12.76 5.08
N GLY A 93 7.26 13.82 5.88
CA GLY A 93 7.52 15.19 5.42
C GLY A 93 6.37 15.88 4.69
N TYR A 94 5.21 15.22 4.55
CA TYR A 94 4.04 15.78 3.84
C TYR A 94 2.76 15.74 4.71
N PRO A 95 2.72 16.48 5.82
CA PRO A 95 1.58 16.46 6.75
C PRO A 95 0.26 16.89 6.09
N GLU A 96 0.28 17.72 5.05
CA GLU A 96 -0.92 18.12 4.31
C GLU A 96 -1.56 16.94 3.58
N VAL A 97 -0.76 15.96 3.12
CA VAL A 97 -1.27 14.72 2.51
C VAL A 97 -1.98 13.88 3.56
N SER A 98 -1.34 13.67 4.72
CA SER A 98 -1.91 12.91 5.85
C SER A 98 -3.21 13.53 6.37
N GLN A 99 -3.24 14.86 6.55
CA GLN A 99 -4.43 15.58 6.95
C GLN A 99 -5.58 15.42 5.93
N MET A 100 -5.28 15.52 4.64
CA MET A 100 -6.26 15.30 3.58
C MET A 100 -6.77 13.86 3.57
N SER A 101 -5.89 12.86 3.82
CA SER A 101 -6.26 11.44 3.94
C SER A 101 -7.27 11.25 5.07
N ILE A 102 -6.97 11.74 6.27
CA ILE A 102 -7.86 11.63 7.44
C ILE A 102 -9.20 12.33 7.19
N ALA A 103 -9.18 13.54 6.63
CA ALA A 103 -10.40 14.27 6.31
C ALA A 103 -11.26 13.55 5.26
N ALA A 104 -10.64 12.94 4.25
CA ALA A 104 -11.33 12.16 3.23
C ALA A 104 -11.94 10.88 3.80
N ILE A 105 -11.19 10.14 4.64
CA ILE A 105 -11.68 8.93 5.32
C ILE A 105 -12.89 9.29 6.19
N ARG A 106 -12.80 10.34 7.01
CA ARG A 106 -13.92 10.79 7.86
C ARG A 106 -15.18 11.06 7.04
N LYS A 107 -15.05 11.80 5.92
CA LYS A 107 -16.16 12.10 5.02
C LYS A 107 -16.78 10.86 4.38
N LEU A 108 -15.96 9.87 3.99
CA LEU A 108 -16.43 8.59 3.46
C LEU A 108 -17.14 7.77 4.54
N ASN A 109 -16.58 7.70 5.74
CA ASN A 109 -17.18 7.02 6.88
C ASN A 109 -18.53 7.62 7.31
N GLU A 110 -18.67 8.95 7.29
CA GLU A 110 -19.96 9.66 7.53
C GLU A 110 -21.05 9.23 6.54
N ALA A 111 -20.65 8.80 5.34
CA ALA A 111 -21.55 8.23 4.33
C ALA A 111 -21.73 6.71 4.43
N GLY A 112 -21.15 6.06 5.43
CA GLY A 112 -21.19 4.61 5.63
C GLY A 112 -20.30 3.83 4.66
N ILE A 113 -19.27 4.46 4.07
CA ILE A 113 -18.30 3.84 3.17
C ILE A 113 -17.02 3.57 3.96
N LYS A 114 -16.62 2.29 4.02
CA LYS A 114 -15.36 1.89 4.65
C LYS A 114 -14.16 2.24 3.76
N CYS A 115 -13.02 2.51 4.39
CA CYS A 115 -11.80 2.88 3.72
C CYS A 115 -10.69 1.87 3.99
N THR A 116 -9.82 1.71 3.01
CA THR A 116 -8.59 0.92 3.15
C THR A 116 -7.39 1.80 2.86
N THR A 117 -6.34 1.71 3.67
CA THR A 117 -5.09 2.44 3.49
C THR A 117 -3.91 1.51 3.43
N LEU A 118 -2.89 1.88 2.67
CA LEU A 118 -1.59 1.20 2.60
C LEU A 118 -0.50 2.25 2.53
N THR A 119 0.51 2.14 3.38
CA THR A 119 1.60 3.11 3.42
C THR A 119 2.98 2.47 3.65
N LYS A 120 4.02 3.16 3.21
CA LYS A 120 5.42 3.00 3.64
C LYS A 120 5.86 4.13 4.57
N GLY A 121 4.95 5.03 4.89
CA GLY A 121 5.08 6.06 5.91
C GLY A 121 4.60 5.58 7.27
N LEU A 122 4.35 6.51 8.16
CA LEU A 122 3.85 6.25 9.51
C LEU A 122 2.32 6.32 9.52
N LEU A 123 1.65 5.26 9.98
CA LEU A 123 0.21 5.25 10.20
C LEU A 123 -0.13 6.15 11.40
N PRO A 124 -0.96 7.20 11.23
CA PRO A 124 -1.37 8.06 12.34
C PRO A 124 -2.30 7.31 13.31
N ILE A 125 -2.07 7.45 14.62
CA ILE A 125 -2.93 6.81 15.64
C ILE A 125 -4.37 7.35 15.61
N GLU A 126 -4.58 8.55 15.08
CA GLU A 126 -5.91 9.17 14.89
C GLU A 126 -6.83 8.34 13.98
N LEU A 127 -6.28 7.40 13.22
CA LEU A 127 -7.09 6.45 12.43
C LEU A 127 -7.97 5.56 13.31
N ALA A 128 -7.55 5.28 14.54
CA ALA A 128 -8.32 4.53 15.53
C ALA A 128 -9.60 5.26 16.00
N GLU A 129 -9.66 6.58 15.81
CA GLU A 129 -10.86 7.39 16.14
C GLU A 129 -11.93 7.38 15.04
N LEU A 130 -11.61 6.72 13.89
CA LEU A 130 -12.50 6.63 12.75
C LEU A 130 -13.32 5.32 12.79
N SER A 131 -13.96 4.94 11.68
CA SER A 131 -14.78 3.72 11.64
C SER A 131 -13.92 2.46 11.87
N SER A 132 -14.34 1.58 12.76
CA SER A 132 -13.72 0.26 12.97
C SER A 132 -13.84 -0.69 11.77
N GLU A 133 -14.67 -0.34 10.78
CA GLU A 133 -14.76 -1.09 9.52
C GLU A 133 -13.62 -0.77 8.54
N ASN A 134 -12.85 0.31 8.81
CA ASN A 134 -11.68 0.63 8.01
C ASN A 134 -10.56 -0.41 8.18
N GLU A 135 -9.75 -0.56 7.14
CA GLU A 135 -8.60 -1.47 7.13
C GLU A 135 -7.32 -0.65 6.92
N HIS A 136 -6.37 -0.75 7.84
CA HIS A 136 -5.12 0.01 7.79
C HIS A 136 -3.92 -0.91 7.62
N GLY A 137 -3.08 -0.63 6.63
CA GLY A 137 -1.97 -1.51 6.29
C GLY A 137 -0.65 -0.79 6.04
N ILE A 138 0.41 -1.57 6.16
CA ILE A 138 1.76 -1.17 5.78
C ILE A 138 2.30 -2.07 4.67
N THR A 139 3.18 -1.52 3.83
CA THR A 139 4.04 -2.35 2.99
C THR A 139 5.26 -2.75 3.82
N LEU A 140 5.52 -4.04 3.92
CA LEU A 140 6.69 -4.59 4.60
C LEU A 140 7.23 -5.77 3.81
N ILE A 141 8.37 -5.59 3.16
CA ILE A 141 8.98 -6.58 2.26
C ILE A 141 10.29 -7.16 2.81
N THR A 142 10.76 -6.63 3.93
CA THR A 142 12.00 -7.01 4.60
C THR A 142 12.01 -6.50 6.02
N LEU A 143 12.79 -7.15 6.89
CA LEU A 143 13.21 -6.63 8.20
C LEU A 143 14.64 -6.07 8.16
N ASP A 144 15.38 -6.31 7.05
CA ASP A 144 16.74 -5.76 6.86
C ASP A 144 16.67 -4.26 6.56
N GLU A 145 17.06 -3.47 7.54
CA GLU A 145 17.02 -2.01 7.45
C GLU A 145 18.02 -1.46 6.42
N ALA A 146 19.17 -2.12 6.22
CA ALA A 146 20.13 -1.71 5.20
C ALA A 146 19.56 -1.92 3.78
N TYR A 147 18.81 -3.02 3.58
CA TYR A 147 18.10 -3.23 2.32
C TYR A 147 16.96 -2.22 2.16
N ARG A 148 16.18 -1.95 3.22
CA ARG A 148 15.12 -0.92 3.20
C ARG A 148 15.69 0.45 2.82
N GLU A 149 16.76 0.92 3.47
CA GLU A 149 17.41 2.21 3.15
C GLU A 149 17.88 2.28 1.70
N LYS A 150 18.45 1.20 1.20
CA LYS A 150 18.88 1.10 -0.19
C LYS A 150 17.72 1.15 -1.18
N MET A 151 16.63 0.44 -0.91
CA MET A 151 15.53 0.20 -1.87
C MET A 151 14.33 1.13 -1.68
N GLU A 152 14.12 1.62 -0.47
CA GLU A 152 13.00 2.50 -0.07
C GLU A 152 13.51 3.69 0.77
N PRO A 153 14.42 4.53 0.23
CA PRO A 153 15.16 5.50 1.05
C PRO A 153 14.29 6.55 1.76
N GLY A 154 13.12 6.87 1.23
CA GLY A 154 12.16 7.80 1.84
C GLY A 154 11.03 7.13 2.62
N ALA A 155 11.08 5.80 2.81
CA ALA A 155 10.13 5.10 3.65
C ALA A 155 10.56 5.15 5.13
N ILE A 156 9.60 5.10 6.03
CA ILE A 156 9.84 4.98 7.49
C ILE A 156 10.54 3.65 7.80
N PRO A 157 11.43 3.57 8.80
CA PRO A 157 12.07 2.33 9.24
C PRO A 157 11.07 1.20 9.50
N CYS A 158 11.47 -0.04 9.19
CA CYS A 158 10.59 -1.20 9.31
C CYS A 158 10.00 -1.35 10.73
N ALA A 159 10.83 -1.19 11.75
CA ALA A 159 10.40 -1.28 13.15
C ALA A 159 9.36 -0.22 13.52
N GLU A 160 9.49 1.02 13.04
CA GLU A 160 8.54 2.09 13.34
C GLU A 160 7.19 1.84 12.62
N ARG A 161 7.21 1.33 11.38
CA ARG A 161 5.98 0.91 10.67
C ARG A 161 5.25 -0.20 11.42
N LEU A 162 5.97 -1.20 11.93
CA LEU A 162 5.41 -2.29 12.73
C LEU A 162 4.81 -1.79 14.04
N VAL A 163 5.50 -0.91 14.76
CA VAL A 163 5.00 -0.31 16.00
C VAL A 163 3.70 0.48 15.75
N ALA A 164 3.66 1.28 14.69
CA ALA A 164 2.46 2.05 14.35
C ALA A 164 1.27 1.15 13.94
N LEU A 165 1.53 0.07 13.21
CA LEU A 165 0.50 -0.92 12.85
C LEU A 165 -0.01 -1.66 14.07
N GLY A 166 0.90 -2.11 14.96
CA GLY A 166 0.55 -2.77 16.23
C GLY A 166 -0.30 -1.88 17.14
N ALA A 167 0.03 -0.59 17.23
CA ALA A 167 -0.76 0.37 18.00
C ALA A 167 -2.21 0.52 17.48
N LEU A 168 -2.41 0.48 16.15
CA LEU A 168 -3.76 0.48 15.57
C LEU A 168 -4.48 -0.86 15.82
N HIS A 169 -3.78 -1.98 15.72
CA HIS A 169 -4.33 -3.29 16.04
C HIS A 169 -4.79 -3.35 17.49
N ASP A 170 -3.96 -2.93 18.45
CA ASP A 170 -4.26 -2.87 19.89
C ASP A 170 -5.44 -1.93 20.18
N ALA A 171 -5.63 -0.90 19.37
CA ALA A 171 -6.79 -0.01 19.43
C ALA A 171 -8.06 -0.59 18.80
N GLY A 172 -8.02 -1.84 18.27
CA GLY A 172 -9.16 -2.54 17.69
C GLY A 172 -9.42 -2.25 16.21
N CYS A 173 -8.48 -1.64 15.50
CA CYS A 173 -8.56 -1.47 14.06
C CYS A 173 -8.28 -2.79 13.33
N LYS A 174 -8.91 -2.98 12.17
CA LYS A 174 -8.50 -4.04 11.23
C LYS A 174 -7.19 -3.67 10.57
N THR A 175 -6.21 -4.55 10.65
CA THR A 175 -4.84 -4.31 10.19
C THR A 175 -4.40 -5.29 9.12
N TRP A 176 -3.52 -4.85 8.22
CA TRP A 176 -3.01 -5.73 7.17
C TRP A 176 -1.60 -5.36 6.70
N VAL A 177 -0.93 -6.32 6.11
CA VAL A 177 0.42 -6.13 5.57
C VAL A 177 0.47 -6.52 4.09
N SER A 178 1.08 -5.67 3.28
CA SER A 178 1.46 -5.99 1.91
C SER A 178 2.93 -6.36 1.83
N MET A 179 3.20 -7.62 1.53
CA MET A 179 4.53 -8.14 1.23
C MET A 179 4.75 -8.15 -0.29
N GLU A 180 4.51 -7.00 -0.94
CA GLU A 180 4.75 -6.80 -2.38
C GLU A 180 5.44 -5.45 -2.61
N PRO A 181 6.52 -5.44 -3.41
CA PRO A 181 7.15 -6.55 -4.16
C PRO A 181 8.14 -7.36 -3.32
N TYR A 182 7.86 -8.64 -3.03
CA TYR A 182 8.76 -9.47 -2.23
C TYR A 182 10.07 -9.77 -3.02
N PRO A 183 11.26 -9.51 -2.44
CA PRO A 183 12.52 -9.65 -3.13
C PRO A 183 12.97 -11.11 -3.29
N THR A 184 13.71 -11.40 -4.35
CA THR A 184 14.40 -12.69 -4.55
C THR A 184 15.73 -12.73 -3.77
N PRO A 185 16.29 -13.93 -3.46
CA PRO A 185 17.53 -14.06 -2.70
C PRO A 185 18.76 -13.34 -3.28
N ASN A 186 18.82 -13.16 -4.60
CA ASN A 186 19.89 -12.35 -5.22
C ASN A 186 19.72 -10.83 -5.06
N MET A 187 18.61 -10.36 -4.46
CA MET A 187 18.39 -8.96 -4.08
C MET A 187 18.69 -8.74 -2.61
N VAL A 188 18.18 -9.63 -1.75
CA VAL A 188 18.46 -9.71 -0.32
C VAL A 188 18.23 -11.14 0.15
N GLU A 189 19.15 -11.66 0.95
CA GLU A 189 19.02 -12.94 1.64
C GLU A 189 18.27 -12.71 2.94
N GLN A 190 17.09 -13.28 3.09
CA GLN A 190 16.22 -13.10 4.27
C GLN A 190 15.35 -14.33 4.48
N ASP A 191 14.91 -14.53 5.71
CA ASP A 191 13.96 -15.56 6.09
C ASP A 191 12.53 -15.00 6.01
N LEU A 192 11.67 -15.64 5.19
CA LEU A 192 10.26 -15.26 5.08
C LEU A 192 9.51 -15.55 6.37
N HIS A 193 9.87 -16.64 7.06
CA HIS A 193 9.23 -17.02 8.31
C HIS A 193 9.40 -15.94 9.40
N GLU A 194 10.60 -15.39 9.55
CA GLU A 194 10.84 -14.28 10.49
C GLU A 194 9.97 -13.06 10.17
N LEU A 195 9.77 -12.76 8.87
CA LEU A 195 8.92 -11.66 8.45
C LEU A 195 7.45 -11.93 8.75
N LEU A 196 6.97 -13.17 8.54
CA LEU A 196 5.62 -13.61 8.87
C LEU A 196 5.35 -13.55 10.36
N GLU A 197 6.28 -14.04 11.20
CA GLU A 197 6.19 -13.94 12.67
C GLU A 197 6.09 -12.50 13.15
N ALA A 198 6.86 -11.58 12.57
CA ALA A 198 6.85 -10.16 12.94
C ALA A 198 5.48 -9.49 12.69
N VAL A 199 4.63 -10.06 11.85
CA VAL A 199 3.31 -9.52 11.50
C VAL A 199 2.16 -10.47 11.86
N SER A 200 2.42 -11.51 12.67
CA SER A 200 1.44 -12.54 13.04
C SER A 200 0.21 -12.00 13.80
N PHE A 201 0.28 -10.78 14.32
CA PHE A 201 -0.82 -10.10 14.98
C PHE A 201 -1.84 -9.47 14.00
N THR A 202 -1.55 -9.39 12.72
CA THR A 202 -2.40 -8.68 11.74
C THR A 202 -3.59 -9.54 11.26
N ASP A 203 -4.66 -8.89 10.82
CA ASP A 203 -5.86 -9.59 10.35
C ASP A 203 -5.69 -10.14 8.93
N ARG A 204 -4.75 -9.58 8.12
CA ARG A 204 -4.60 -9.99 6.72
C ARG A 204 -3.17 -9.77 6.19
N ILE A 205 -2.73 -10.69 5.34
CA ILE A 205 -1.47 -10.59 4.59
C ILE A 205 -1.75 -10.67 3.09
N ILE A 206 -1.18 -9.73 2.32
CA ILE A 206 -1.15 -9.78 0.85
C ILE A 206 0.28 -10.05 0.42
N PHE A 207 0.50 -11.14 -0.33
CA PHE A 207 1.81 -11.54 -0.80
C PHE A 207 1.92 -11.46 -2.32
N GLY A 208 3.01 -10.89 -2.83
CA GLY A 208 3.24 -10.78 -4.25
C GLY A 208 4.70 -10.66 -4.65
N ARG A 209 5.01 -11.26 -5.81
CA ARG A 209 6.35 -11.27 -6.37
C ARG A 209 6.83 -9.88 -6.81
N THR A 210 8.14 -9.71 -6.93
CA THR A 210 8.74 -8.53 -7.57
C THR A 210 8.52 -8.58 -9.09
N ASN A 211 7.69 -7.67 -9.59
CA ASN A 211 7.36 -7.53 -11.00
C ASN A 211 8.30 -6.52 -11.70
N TYR A 212 8.47 -6.65 -13.02
CA TYR A 212 9.23 -5.75 -13.88
C TYR A 212 10.73 -5.61 -13.53
N SER A 213 11.27 -6.42 -12.63
CA SER A 213 12.67 -6.37 -12.20
C SER A 213 13.53 -7.36 -13.01
N LYS A 214 14.52 -6.82 -13.72
CA LYS A 214 15.50 -7.66 -14.41
C LYS A 214 16.34 -8.46 -13.42
N VAL A 215 16.60 -7.91 -12.22
CA VAL A 215 17.39 -8.57 -11.17
C VAL A 215 16.62 -9.75 -10.61
N ALA A 216 15.36 -9.57 -10.22
CA ALA A 216 14.54 -10.68 -9.74
C ALA A 216 14.34 -11.77 -10.80
N ASN A 217 14.09 -11.38 -12.05
CA ASN A 217 13.91 -12.34 -13.15
C ASN A 217 15.19 -13.11 -13.52
N ALA A 218 16.37 -12.58 -13.18
CA ALA A 218 17.65 -13.25 -13.39
C ALA A 218 18.00 -14.28 -12.30
N TYR A 219 17.21 -14.33 -11.22
CA TYR A 219 17.39 -15.37 -10.20
C TYR A 219 16.99 -16.73 -10.77
N GLU A 220 17.93 -17.67 -10.77
CA GLU A 220 17.68 -19.03 -11.23
C GLU A 220 16.64 -19.71 -10.35
N GLY A 221 15.60 -20.28 -10.96
CA GLY A 221 14.49 -20.86 -10.20
C GLY A 221 13.52 -19.84 -9.57
N HIS A 222 13.50 -18.57 -10.00
CA HIS A 222 12.64 -17.54 -9.42
C HIS A 222 11.14 -17.92 -9.36
N ARG A 223 10.66 -18.76 -10.30
CA ARG A 223 9.26 -19.24 -10.28
C ARG A 223 9.02 -20.20 -9.12
N HIS A 224 9.93 -21.19 -8.99
CA HIS A 224 9.90 -22.14 -7.88
C HIS A 224 9.98 -21.43 -6.54
N PHE A 225 10.92 -20.50 -6.39
CA PHE A 225 11.06 -19.67 -5.20
C PHE A 225 9.75 -18.98 -4.79
N TYR A 226 9.06 -18.30 -5.72
CA TYR A 226 7.80 -17.64 -5.40
C TYR A 226 6.66 -18.63 -5.13
N ASN A 227 6.65 -19.80 -5.74
CA ASN A 227 5.69 -20.86 -5.44
C ASN A 227 5.90 -21.39 -4.00
N GLU A 228 7.16 -21.61 -3.58
CA GLU A 228 7.50 -22.01 -2.21
C GLU A 228 7.11 -20.92 -1.21
N CYS A 229 7.50 -19.68 -1.43
CA CYS A 229 7.10 -18.55 -0.58
C CYS A 229 5.59 -18.43 -0.45
N ALA A 230 4.85 -18.54 -1.55
CA ALA A 230 3.39 -18.47 -1.52
C ALA A 230 2.77 -19.62 -0.71
N THR A 231 3.33 -20.82 -0.83
CA THR A 231 2.90 -22.01 -0.03
C THR A 231 3.14 -21.77 1.46
N GLU A 232 4.30 -21.23 1.82
CA GLU A 232 4.65 -20.89 3.20
C GLU A 232 3.70 -19.83 3.77
N VAL A 233 3.43 -18.74 3.05
CA VAL A 233 2.46 -17.70 3.45
C VAL A 233 1.08 -18.30 3.68
N ILE A 234 0.60 -19.16 2.77
CA ILE A 234 -0.70 -19.82 2.89
C ILE A 234 -0.76 -20.68 4.15
N SER A 235 0.25 -21.54 4.36
CA SER A 235 0.31 -22.42 5.53
C SER A 235 0.34 -21.62 6.83
N PHE A 236 1.22 -20.63 6.92
CA PHE A 236 1.33 -19.75 8.08
C PHE A 236 0.01 -19.04 8.41
N CYS A 237 -0.62 -18.42 7.39
CA CYS A 237 -1.89 -17.73 7.59
C CYS A 237 -3.01 -18.67 8.04
N GLN A 238 -3.07 -19.89 7.49
CA GLN A 238 -4.06 -20.90 7.91
C GLN A 238 -3.85 -21.35 9.35
N GLU A 239 -2.61 -21.54 9.78
CA GLU A 239 -2.26 -21.94 11.15
C GLU A 239 -2.59 -20.85 12.17
N HIS A 240 -2.42 -19.57 11.81
CA HIS A 240 -2.65 -18.42 12.69
C HIS A 240 -4.04 -17.79 12.55
N GLY A 241 -4.90 -18.28 11.63
CA GLY A 241 -6.23 -17.71 11.41
C GLY A 241 -6.21 -16.32 10.79
N ILE A 242 -5.18 -16.02 10.00
CA ILE A 242 -4.98 -14.74 9.31
C ILE A 242 -5.57 -14.84 7.89
N ASP A 243 -6.33 -13.84 7.45
CA ASP A 243 -6.75 -13.74 6.04
C ASP A 243 -5.54 -13.54 5.13
N TYR A 244 -5.56 -14.13 3.93
CA TYR A 244 -4.48 -13.92 2.98
C TYR A 244 -4.96 -13.74 1.54
N HIS A 245 -4.15 -13.05 0.76
CA HIS A 245 -4.32 -12.93 -0.68
C HIS A 245 -2.98 -13.08 -1.39
N ILE A 246 -2.86 -14.11 -2.23
CA ILE A 246 -1.69 -14.28 -3.10
C ILE A 246 -1.99 -13.58 -4.42
N LYS A 247 -1.20 -12.58 -4.75
CA LYS A 247 -1.36 -11.77 -5.96
C LYS A 247 -1.29 -12.63 -7.22
N GLU A 248 -2.13 -12.28 -8.20
CA GLU A 248 -2.12 -12.94 -9.52
C GLU A 248 -0.70 -13.06 -10.09
N LYS A 249 -0.41 -14.20 -10.72
CA LYS A 249 0.89 -14.52 -11.32
C LYS A 249 2.06 -14.64 -10.34
N THR A 250 1.83 -14.61 -9.03
CA THR A 250 2.86 -14.95 -8.03
C THR A 250 3.14 -16.44 -8.10
N ILE A 251 2.09 -17.25 -8.02
CA ILE A 251 2.17 -18.69 -8.30
C ILE A 251 2.12 -18.87 -9.81
N THR A 252 3.03 -19.67 -10.34
CA THR A 252 3.12 -20.00 -11.76
C THR A 252 3.21 -21.51 -11.94
N GLU A 253 2.53 -22.05 -12.94
CA GLU A 253 2.74 -23.43 -13.39
C GLU A 253 4.19 -23.59 -13.86
N GLU A 254 4.84 -24.70 -13.47
CA GLU A 254 6.19 -25.08 -13.89
C GLU A 254 6.25 -25.51 -15.35
#